data_0de07f7b51c605afa8ed6c5a5f9c33e9
#
_entry.id   0de07f7b51c605afa8ed6c5a5f9c33e9
#
_cell.length_a   1.000
_cell.length_b   1.000
_cell.length_c   1.000
_cell.angle_alpha   90.00
_cell.angle_beta   90.00
_cell.angle_gamma   90.00
#
_symmetry.space_group_name_H-M   'P 1'
#
loop_
_entity.id
_entity.type
_entity.pdbx_description
1 polymer ?
#
loop_
_entity_poly.entity_id
_entity_poly.type
_entity_poly.pdbx_seq_one_letter_code
_entity_poly.pdbx_strand_id
1 'polypeptide(L)'
;VKKILAQNYVRPDEAERIKSKLRENGSYTIIDKVTVKLNFKENRHEAEFSNLSLKGVPISDVYPSKYERLLGGGIWCIIQLEYYYDEDDKKGNPVIIKKLTPVKMPEIDFEEFKNLREKFTDEEWIDIVLRSTGMESSKFYERVKWLHLSRLIPLLENNYNFCELG
;
A
#
# COMPACT_ATOMS: atom_id res chain seq x y z
N VAL A 1 6.55 -0.24 14.05
CA VAL A 1 5.73 -0.26 12.83
C VAL A 1 4.28 0.08 13.13
N LYS A 2 3.55 -0.64 14.02
CA LYS A 2 2.12 -0.38 14.35
C LYS A 2 1.84 1.06 14.78
N LYS A 3 2.71 1.68 15.58
CA LYS A 3 2.53 3.06 16.09
C LYS A 3 2.67 4.09 14.97
N ILE A 4 3.61 3.90 14.04
CA ILE A 4 3.82 4.80 12.89
C ILE A 4 2.64 4.71 11.93
N LEU A 5 2.16 3.50 11.64
CA LEU A 5 0.99 3.30 10.79
C LEU A 5 -0.27 3.95 11.41
N ALA A 6 -0.50 3.76 12.70
CA ALA A 6 -1.68 4.31 13.37
C ALA A 6 -1.69 5.86 13.43
N GLN A 7 -0.53 6.49 13.42
CA GLN A 7 -0.41 7.95 13.53
C GLN A 7 -0.45 8.68 12.18
N ASN A 8 0.00 8.04 11.11
CA ASN A 8 0.20 8.70 9.81
C ASN A 8 -0.73 8.16 8.71
N TYR A 9 -1.43 7.07 8.96
CA TYR A 9 -2.37 6.52 7.98
C TYR A 9 -3.57 7.46 7.81
N VAL A 10 -3.83 7.83 6.56
CA VAL A 10 -4.98 8.69 6.23
C VAL A 10 -6.23 7.81 6.13
N ARG A 11 -7.22 8.12 6.96
CA ARG A 11 -8.56 7.58 6.80
C ARG A 11 -9.38 8.54 5.94
N PRO A 12 -10.21 8.05 5.02
CA PRO A 12 -11.01 8.91 4.14
C PRO A 12 -11.90 9.91 4.90
N ASP A 13 -12.43 9.52 6.06
CA ASP A 13 -13.25 10.36 6.95
C ASP A 13 -12.45 11.43 7.70
N GLU A 14 -11.13 11.28 7.81
CA GLU A 14 -10.23 12.26 8.45
C GLU A 14 -9.53 13.19 7.45
N ALA A 15 -9.78 13.06 6.15
CA ALA A 15 -9.07 13.79 5.11
C ALA A 15 -9.09 15.31 5.32
N GLU A 16 -10.24 15.91 5.59
CA GLU A 16 -10.37 17.36 5.79
C GLU A 16 -9.66 17.84 7.06
N ARG A 17 -9.68 17.04 8.12
CA ARG A 17 -8.94 17.32 9.35
C ARG A 17 -7.42 17.33 9.10
N ILE A 18 -6.92 16.41 8.28
CA ILE A 18 -5.50 16.32 7.94
C ILE A 18 -5.10 17.52 7.05
N LYS A 19 -5.92 17.91 6.09
CA LYS A 19 -5.69 19.11 5.27
C LYS A 19 -5.62 20.38 6.12
N SER A 20 -6.52 20.53 7.10
CA SER A 20 -6.48 21.66 8.03
C SER A 20 -5.19 21.69 8.85
N LYS A 21 -4.77 20.53 9.39
CA LYS A 21 -3.51 20.40 10.11
C LYS A 21 -2.28 20.68 9.23
N LEU A 22 -2.29 20.25 7.97
CA LEU A 22 -1.22 20.54 7.03
C LEU A 22 -1.09 22.05 6.81
N ARG A 23 -2.22 22.75 6.66
CA ARG A 23 -2.25 24.21 6.54
C ARG A 23 -1.74 24.92 7.80
N GLU A 24 -2.17 24.47 8.98
CA GLU A 24 -1.81 25.07 10.27
C GLU A 24 -0.32 24.87 10.61
N ASN A 25 0.18 23.65 10.39
CA ASN A 25 1.55 23.28 10.78
C ASN A 25 2.59 23.54 9.68
N GLY A 26 2.15 23.89 8.47
CA GLY A 26 3.03 24.08 7.31
C GLY A 26 3.59 22.78 6.73
N SER A 27 3.64 21.69 7.50
CA SER A 27 4.08 20.37 7.04
C SER A 27 3.39 19.25 7.78
N TYR A 28 3.17 18.11 7.08
CA TYR A 28 2.57 16.92 7.67
C TYR A 28 3.04 15.66 6.95
N THR A 29 3.28 14.60 7.72
CA THR A 29 3.65 13.29 7.16
C THR A 29 2.45 12.37 7.17
N ILE A 30 2.16 11.77 6.02
CA ILE A 30 1.03 10.87 5.82
C ILE A 30 1.45 9.53 5.22
N ILE A 31 0.59 8.54 5.35
CA ILE A 31 0.65 7.29 4.62
C ILE A 31 -0.62 7.19 3.79
N ASP A 32 -0.47 7.24 2.47
CA ASP A 32 -1.57 7.16 1.53
C ASP A 32 -1.16 6.43 0.24
N LYS A 33 -2.14 5.99 -0.52
CA LYS A 33 -1.93 5.45 -1.85
C LYS A 33 -1.80 6.59 -2.84
N VAL A 34 -0.68 6.65 -3.54
CA VAL A 34 -0.36 7.70 -4.53
C VAL A 34 -0.40 7.12 -5.93
N THR A 35 -1.10 7.81 -6.82
CA THR A 35 -1.09 7.56 -8.26
C THR A 35 -0.57 8.81 -8.95
N VAL A 36 0.22 8.65 -9.99
CA VAL A 36 0.79 9.77 -10.76
C VAL A 36 0.22 9.76 -12.17
N LYS A 37 -0.10 10.95 -12.67
CA LYS A 37 -0.56 11.18 -14.05
C LYS A 37 0.26 12.28 -14.70
N LEU A 38 0.44 12.19 -16.00
CA LEU A 38 1.05 13.28 -16.77
C LEU A 38 -0.04 14.30 -17.16
N ASN A 39 0.15 15.53 -16.71
CA ASN A 39 -0.63 16.67 -17.17
C ASN A 39 -0.01 17.24 -18.44
N PHE A 40 -0.58 16.92 -19.61
CA PHE A 40 -0.06 17.35 -20.90
C PHE A 40 -0.13 18.89 -21.12
N LYS A 41 -1.07 19.57 -20.46
CA LYS A 41 -1.21 21.03 -20.62
C LYS A 41 -0.07 21.78 -19.92
N GLU A 42 0.33 21.29 -18.78
CA GLU A 42 1.37 21.92 -17.97
C GLU A 42 2.73 21.21 -18.09
N ASN A 43 2.78 20.14 -18.91
CA ASN A 43 3.97 19.33 -19.18
C ASN A 43 4.69 18.89 -17.89
N ARG A 44 3.92 18.44 -16.91
CA ARG A 44 4.45 17.97 -15.63
C ARG A 44 3.68 16.76 -15.11
N HIS A 45 4.33 15.98 -14.26
CA HIS A 45 3.65 14.93 -13.51
C HIS A 45 2.91 15.51 -12.31
N GLU A 46 1.73 14.94 -12.03
CA GLU A 46 0.88 15.29 -10.91
C GLU A 46 0.47 14.05 -10.13
N ALA A 47 0.57 14.16 -8.81
CA ALA A 47 0.16 13.11 -7.89
C ALA A 47 -1.30 13.27 -7.48
N GLU A 48 -1.99 12.14 -7.34
CA GLU A 48 -3.32 12.01 -6.76
C GLU A 48 -3.22 11.11 -5.52
N PHE A 49 -3.82 11.55 -4.43
CA PHE A 49 -3.88 10.84 -3.15
C PHE A 49 -5.26 10.22 -2.97
N SER A 50 -5.31 8.91 -2.76
CA SER A 50 -6.58 8.18 -2.72
C SER A 50 -7.42 8.53 -1.50
N ASN A 51 -6.86 8.45 -0.30
CA ASN A 51 -7.60 8.68 0.94
C ASN A 51 -7.67 10.15 1.32
N LEU A 52 -6.58 10.90 1.11
CA LEU A 52 -6.57 12.35 1.36
C LEU A 52 -7.43 13.12 0.35
N SER A 53 -7.80 12.49 -0.77
CA SER A 53 -8.62 13.08 -1.84
C SER A 53 -8.03 14.39 -2.39
N LEU A 54 -6.71 14.50 -2.44
CA LEU A 54 -5.99 15.58 -3.11
C LEU A 54 -5.61 15.15 -4.52
N LYS A 55 -5.75 16.06 -5.47
CA LYS A 55 -5.40 15.86 -6.88
C LYS A 55 -4.57 17.02 -7.40
N GLY A 56 -3.82 16.77 -8.47
CA GLY A 56 -3.05 17.82 -9.14
C GLY A 56 -1.86 18.33 -8.32
N VAL A 57 -1.31 17.54 -7.42
CA VAL A 57 -0.14 17.91 -6.62
C VAL A 57 1.12 17.70 -7.48
N PRO A 58 1.91 18.75 -7.76
CA PRO A 58 3.13 18.61 -8.53
C PRO A 58 4.09 17.59 -7.90
N ILE A 59 4.67 16.73 -8.73
CA ILE A 59 5.65 15.74 -8.31
C ILE A 59 6.85 15.73 -9.27
N SER A 60 8.04 15.59 -8.71
CA SER A 60 9.27 15.49 -9.52
C SER A 60 9.27 14.22 -10.38
N ASP A 61 9.72 14.35 -11.62
CA ASP A 61 9.82 13.27 -12.62
C ASP A 61 10.75 12.13 -12.18
N VAL A 62 11.60 12.37 -11.19
CA VAL A 62 12.46 11.35 -10.59
C VAL A 62 11.65 10.21 -9.97
N TYR A 63 10.49 10.53 -9.38
CA TYR A 63 9.68 9.51 -8.71
C TYR A 63 8.99 8.54 -9.68
N PRO A 64 8.24 8.99 -10.69
CA PRO A 64 7.63 8.06 -11.65
C PRO A 64 8.67 7.30 -12.48
N SER A 65 9.83 7.89 -12.78
CA SER A 65 10.94 7.20 -13.44
C SER A 65 11.55 6.09 -12.59
N LYS A 66 11.62 6.30 -11.27
CA LYS A 66 12.15 5.30 -10.33
C LYS A 66 11.13 4.25 -9.93
N TYR A 67 9.85 4.60 -9.93
CA TYR A 67 8.76 3.77 -9.45
C TYR A 67 7.61 3.76 -10.46
N GLU A 68 7.75 2.98 -11.52
CA GLU A 68 6.79 2.89 -12.64
C GLU A 68 5.35 2.57 -12.18
N ARG A 69 5.20 1.82 -11.09
CA ARG A 69 3.88 1.51 -10.51
C ARG A 69 3.09 2.75 -10.07
N LEU A 70 3.73 3.89 -9.87
CA LEU A 70 3.04 5.16 -9.63
C LEU A 70 2.16 5.55 -10.81
N LEU A 71 2.58 5.23 -12.05
CA LEU A 71 1.83 5.48 -13.29
C LEU A 71 0.76 4.43 -13.57
N GLY A 72 0.91 3.22 -13.02
CA GLY A 72 0.13 2.05 -13.39
C GLY A 72 -0.88 1.54 -12.35
N GLY A 73 -1.35 2.35 -11.42
CA GLY A 73 -2.33 1.90 -10.41
C GLY A 73 -2.03 2.36 -9.00
N GLY A 74 -0.89 3.04 -8.84
CA GLY A 74 -0.47 3.65 -7.60
C GLY A 74 0.12 2.67 -6.59
N ILE A 75 0.89 3.23 -5.68
CA ILE A 75 1.53 2.50 -4.58
C ILE A 75 1.32 3.23 -3.26
N TRP A 76 1.36 2.46 -2.18
CA TRP A 76 1.35 3.02 -0.83
C TRP A 76 2.69 3.67 -0.53
N CYS A 77 2.65 4.92 -0.07
CA CYS A 77 3.83 5.71 0.22
C CYS A 77 3.73 6.37 1.60
N ILE A 78 4.88 6.57 2.22
CA ILE A 78 5.06 7.54 3.29
C ILE A 78 5.42 8.85 2.61
N ILE A 79 4.61 9.88 2.81
CA ILE A 79 4.74 11.15 2.10
C ILE A 79 4.87 12.29 3.11
N GLN A 80 5.89 13.09 2.95
CA GLN A 80 6.02 14.35 3.66
C GLN A 80 5.51 15.46 2.75
N LEU A 81 4.41 16.07 3.17
CA LEU A 81 3.77 17.20 2.49
C LEU A 81 4.18 18.50 3.16
N GLU A 82 4.31 19.54 2.36
CA GLU A 82 4.47 20.93 2.81
C GLU A 82 3.33 21.76 2.21
N TYR A 83 2.86 22.73 2.99
CA TYR A 83 1.87 23.69 2.56
C TYR A 83 2.54 25.03 2.33
N TYR A 84 2.49 25.51 1.10
CA TYR A 84 2.98 26.82 0.70
C TYR A 84 1.90 27.51 -0.13
N TYR A 85 1.33 28.56 0.44
CA TYR A 85 0.34 29.37 -0.26
C TYR A 85 1.01 30.64 -0.81
N ASP A 86 0.99 30.79 -2.14
CA ASP A 86 1.47 31.97 -2.83
C ASP A 86 0.28 32.84 -3.21
N GLU A 87 0.25 34.08 -2.74
CA GLU A 87 -0.82 35.02 -3.05
C GLU A 87 -0.78 35.47 -4.52
N ASP A 88 0.37 35.41 -5.15
CA ASP A 88 0.57 35.81 -6.55
C ASP A 88 0.24 34.69 -7.53
N ASP A 89 0.37 33.42 -7.11
CA ASP A 89 0.00 32.24 -7.91
C ASP A 89 -1.23 31.50 -7.35
N LYS A 90 -2.39 32.15 -7.47
CA LYS A 90 -3.67 31.59 -7.01
C LYS A 90 -4.13 30.32 -7.75
N LYS A 91 -3.51 29.99 -8.88
CA LYS A 91 -3.85 28.81 -9.68
C LYS A 91 -2.99 27.59 -9.35
N GLY A 92 -1.88 27.77 -8.66
CA GLY A 92 -0.99 26.70 -8.23
C GLY A 92 -1.59 25.85 -7.10
N ASN A 93 -1.17 24.60 -7.03
CA ASN A 93 -1.54 23.75 -5.88
C ASN A 93 -0.68 24.15 -4.67
N PRO A 94 -1.27 24.56 -3.55
CA PRO A 94 -0.51 25.00 -2.38
C PRO A 94 0.19 23.87 -1.65
N VAL A 95 -0.05 22.61 -2.06
CA VAL A 95 0.58 21.43 -1.44
C VAL A 95 1.75 20.98 -2.31
N ILE A 96 2.88 20.75 -1.66
CA ILE A 96 4.12 20.30 -2.29
C ILE A 96 4.56 18.99 -1.64
N ILE A 97 5.03 18.05 -2.46
CA ILE A 97 5.63 16.79 -2.00
C ILE A 97 7.12 17.05 -1.73
N LYS A 98 7.50 17.15 -0.45
CA LYS A 98 8.90 17.26 -0.05
C LYS A 98 9.66 15.95 -0.19
N LYS A 99 9.04 14.85 0.25
CA LYS A 99 9.63 13.52 0.19
C LYS A 99 8.54 12.47 -0.01
N LEU A 100 8.80 11.52 -0.89
CA LEU A 100 7.97 10.37 -1.11
C LEU A 100 8.83 9.10 -0.97
N THR A 101 8.40 8.20 -0.09
CA THR A 101 9.07 6.93 0.15
C THR A 101 8.04 5.83 0.00
N PRO A 102 8.13 4.99 -1.04
CA PRO A 102 7.26 3.85 -1.17
C PRO A 102 7.35 2.94 0.06
N VAL A 103 6.21 2.53 0.56
CA VAL A 103 6.15 1.42 1.50
C VAL A 103 6.51 0.20 0.69
N LYS A 104 7.71 -0.30 0.85
CA LYS A 104 8.17 -1.51 0.18
C LYS A 104 7.26 -2.64 0.65
N MET A 105 6.29 -3.01 -0.15
CA MET A 105 5.89 -4.40 -0.18
C MET A 105 7.11 -5.13 -0.76
N PRO A 106 7.64 -6.13 -0.07
CA PRO A 106 8.67 -6.95 -0.68
C PRO A 106 8.15 -7.38 -2.05
N GLU A 107 8.86 -7.06 -3.11
CA GLU A 107 8.62 -7.71 -4.38
C GLU A 107 8.85 -9.18 -4.08
N ILE A 108 7.79 -9.97 -4.19
CA ILE A 108 7.91 -11.42 -4.09
C ILE A 108 8.63 -11.79 -5.36
N ASP A 109 9.92 -12.05 -5.26
CA ASP A 109 10.67 -12.74 -6.31
C ASP A 109 10.10 -14.15 -6.39
N PHE A 110 9.29 -14.38 -7.43
CA PHE A 110 8.58 -15.64 -7.60
C PHE A 110 9.55 -16.80 -7.84
N GLU A 111 10.69 -16.53 -8.47
CA GLU A 111 11.71 -17.55 -8.67
C GLU A 111 12.46 -17.87 -7.36
N GLU A 112 12.79 -16.86 -6.56
CA GLU A 112 13.31 -17.07 -5.22
C GLU A 112 12.33 -17.84 -4.35
N PHE A 113 11.03 -17.52 -4.43
CA PHE A 113 9.98 -18.22 -3.71
C PHE A 113 9.89 -19.69 -4.11
N LYS A 114 9.93 -20.03 -5.41
CA LYS A 114 9.98 -21.40 -5.89
C LYS A 114 11.22 -22.16 -5.38
N ASN A 115 12.38 -21.55 -5.51
CA ASN A 115 13.64 -22.13 -5.02
C ASN A 115 13.62 -22.38 -3.51
N LEU A 116 12.97 -21.51 -2.75
CA LEU A 116 12.77 -21.72 -1.32
C LEU A 116 11.77 -22.87 -1.06
N ARG A 117 10.66 -22.93 -1.83
CA ARG A 117 9.67 -24.01 -1.70
C ARG A 117 10.27 -25.39 -1.90
N GLU A 118 11.18 -25.56 -2.86
CA GLU A 118 11.85 -26.82 -3.17
C GLU A 118 12.73 -27.37 -2.03
N LYS A 119 13.11 -26.51 -1.09
CA LYS A 119 13.91 -26.91 0.08
C LYS A 119 13.11 -27.59 1.18
N PHE A 120 11.79 -27.58 1.08
CA PHE A 120 10.88 -28.13 2.07
C PHE A 120 10.09 -29.28 1.47
N THR A 121 9.82 -30.30 2.31
CA THR A 121 8.84 -31.33 1.98
C THR A 121 7.42 -30.73 1.95
N ASP A 122 6.46 -31.46 1.37
CA ASP A 122 5.08 -30.99 1.35
C ASP A 122 4.49 -30.84 2.75
N GLU A 123 4.83 -31.72 3.68
CA GLU A 123 4.39 -31.64 5.07
C GLU A 123 4.95 -30.41 5.78
N GLU A 124 6.25 -30.14 5.63
CA GLU A 124 6.89 -28.97 6.21
C GLU A 124 6.31 -27.69 5.63
N TRP A 125 6.01 -27.69 4.30
CA TRP A 125 5.41 -26.54 3.66
C TRP A 125 3.98 -26.26 4.15
N ILE A 126 3.17 -27.30 4.34
CA ILE A 126 1.85 -27.18 4.95
C ILE A 126 1.95 -26.57 6.34
N ASP A 127 2.92 -26.98 7.14
CA ASP A 127 3.15 -26.45 8.47
C ASP A 127 3.56 -24.97 8.44
N ILE A 128 4.41 -24.57 7.49
CA ILE A 128 4.79 -23.17 7.29
C ILE A 128 3.56 -22.32 6.93
N VAL A 129 2.74 -22.79 5.99
CA VAL A 129 1.53 -22.07 5.57
C VAL A 129 0.55 -21.91 6.75
N LEU A 130 0.28 -22.96 7.50
CA LEU A 130 -0.60 -22.89 8.67
C LEU A 130 -0.05 -21.96 9.76
N ARG A 131 1.25 -22.01 10.05
CA ARG A 131 1.90 -21.10 11.01
C ARG A 131 1.85 -19.65 10.56
N SER A 132 1.92 -19.38 9.26
CA SER A 132 1.80 -18.02 8.72
C SER A 132 0.42 -17.40 9.00
N THR A 133 -0.61 -18.22 9.15
CA THR A 133 -1.96 -17.78 9.55
C THR A 133 -2.13 -17.66 11.07
N GLY A 134 -1.09 -17.95 11.86
CA GLY A 134 -1.10 -17.88 13.32
C GLY A 134 -1.53 -19.18 14.01
N MET A 135 -1.65 -20.27 13.27
CA MET A 135 -2.03 -21.59 13.82
C MET A 135 -0.80 -22.37 14.25
N GLU A 136 -0.91 -23.11 15.36
CA GLU A 136 0.13 -24.05 15.80
C GLU A 136 -0.09 -25.42 15.15
N SER A 137 0.54 -25.63 14.01
CA SER A 137 0.33 -26.80 13.14
C SER A 137 0.71 -28.13 13.80
N SER A 138 1.67 -28.12 14.75
CA SER A 138 2.10 -29.33 15.46
C SER A 138 1.00 -30.00 16.30
N LYS A 139 -0.07 -29.26 16.62
CA LYS A 139 -1.22 -29.73 17.36
C LYS A 139 -2.30 -30.39 16.52
N PHE A 140 -2.15 -30.34 15.19
CA PHE A 140 -3.16 -30.84 14.28
C PHE A 140 -2.77 -32.19 13.66
N TYR A 141 -3.73 -33.08 13.59
CA TYR A 141 -3.63 -34.26 12.75
C TYR A 141 -3.66 -33.88 11.28
N GLU A 142 -3.06 -34.67 10.41
CA GLU A 142 -2.93 -34.43 8.99
C GLU A 142 -4.25 -34.00 8.31
N ARG A 143 -5.34 -34.75 8.55
CA ARG A 143 -6.67 -34.42 8.03
C ARG A 143 -7.13 -33.01 8.42
N VAL A 144 -6.84 -32.57 9.64
CA VAL A 144 -7.23 -31.26 10.15
C VAL A 144 -6.42 -30.16 9.46
N LYS A 145 -5.14 -30.40 9.19
CA LYS A 145 -4.30 -29.50 8.43
C LYS A 145 -4.89 -29.25 7.03
N TRP A 146 -5.29 -30.29 6.33
CA TRP A 146 -5.94 -30.20 5.02
C TRP A 146 -7.28 -29.45 5.05
N LEU A 147 -8.08 -29.64 6.08
CA LEU A 147 -9.34 -28.91 6.27
C LEU A 147 -9.08 -27.40 6.47
N HIS A 148 -8.05 -27.04 7.20
CA HIS A 148 -7.68 -25.62 7.33
C HIS A 148 -7.16 -25.02 6.04
N LEU A 149 -6.35 -25.77 5.27
CA LEU A 149 -5.87 -25.31 3.96
C LEU A 149 -7.01 -25.14 2.96
N SER A 150 -8.01 -26.02 2.97
CA SER A 150 -9.16 -25.89 2.05
C SER A 150 -9.93 -24.57 2.23
N ARG A 151 -9.90 -23.96 3.41
CA ARG A 151 -10.49 -22.64 3.68
C ARG A 151 -9.77 -21.50 2.99
N LEU A 152 -8.55 -21.72 2.51
CA LEU A 152 -7.79 -20.71 1.76
C LEU A 152 -8.16 -20.71 0.26
N ILE A 153 -8.80 -21.77 -0.25
CA ILE A 153 -9.13 -21.91 -1.68
C ILE A 153 -9.92 -20.71 -2.21
N PRO A 154 -10.97 -20.21 -1.53
CA PRO A 154 -11.73 -19.04 -2.02
C PRO A 154 -10.92 -17.74 -2.10
N LEU A 155 -9.75 -17.68 -1.44
CA LEU A 155 -8.84 -16.53 -1.50
C LEU A 155 -7.88 -16.62 -2.70
N LEU A 156 -7.69 -17.82 -3.24
CA LEU A 156 -6.72 -18.11 -4.30
C LEU A 156 -7.40 -18.32 -5.66
N GLU A 157 -8.60 -18.90 -5.67
CA GLU A 157 -9.35 -19.26 -6.87
C GLU A 157 -10.44 -18.25 -7.20
N ASN A 158 -10.52 -17.86 -8.46
CA ASN A 158 -11.59 -17.00 -8.95
C ASN A 158 -12.91 -17.76 -9.01
N ASN A 159 -13.99 -17.12 -8.55
CA ASN A 159 -15.36 -17.66 -8.59
C ASN A 159 -15.58 -18.95 -7.77
N TYR A 160 -14.77 -19.21 -6.77
CA TYR A 160 -14.94 -20.33 -5.86
C TYR A 160 -15.74 -19.88 -4.62
N ASN A 161 -16.89 -20.50 -4.41
CA ASN A 161 -17.73 -20.27 -3.25
C ASN A 161 -17.57 -21.43 -2.26
N PHE A 162 -17.28 -21.08 -1.01
CA PHE A 162 -17.12 -22.04 0.08
C PHE A 162 -18.11 -21.71 1.20
N CYS A 163 -18.83 -22.73 1.65
CA CYS A 163 -19.74 -22.64 2.79
C CYS A 163 -19.37 -23.72 3.80
N GLU A 164 -19.09 -23.34 5.02
CA GLU A 164 -18.85 -24.23 6.14
C GLU A 164 -20.06 -24.18 7.07
N LEU A 165 -20.71 -25.30 7.24
CA LEU A 165 -21.80 -25.46 8.18
C LEU A 165 -21.22 -25.89 9.53
N GLY A 166 -21.41 -25.06 10.57
CA GLY A 166 -20.97 -25.33 11.94
C GLY A 166 -21.99 -26.19 12.71
#